data_d6d6ecd6d81063c6d5f5ad6910157d7d
#
_entry.id   d6d6ecd6d81063c6d5f5ad6910157d7d
#
_cell.length_a   1.000
_cell.length_b   1.000
_cell.length_c   1.000
_cell.angle_alpha   90.00
_cell.angle_beta   90.00
_cell.angle_gamma   90.00
#
_symmetry.space_group_name_H-M   'P 1'
#
loop_
_entity.id
_entity.type
_entity.pdbx_description
1 polymer ?
#
loop_
_entity_poly.entity_id
_entity_poly.type
_entity_poly.pdbx_seq_one_letter_code
_entity_poly.pdbx_strand_id
1 'polypeptide(L)'
;MDQTVPRTRLFWVAGAYAAVAAVSAALICERYMAYVRHPDDAAAYSGMWAGGDLVLEVFIAGMLLVVSFFLMIAIFKYETAYTTYSRILVALSLTAPAAVGLMAIPAVGQSNSLLGYACLYRVLASPLVLLGLGMSRLFARFPKPKRMTNYALLIEALTLVLMVLMLFLPFHFHHA
;
A
#
# COMPACT_ATOMS: atom_id res chain seq x y z
N MET A 1 10.35 19.02 -27.03
CA MET A 1 10.74 19.92 -25.91
C MET A 1 10.22 19.28 -24.63
N ASP A 2 11.14 18.73 -23.83
CA ASP A 2 10.79 18.08 -22.55
C ASP A 2 10.56 19.18 -21.52
N GLN A 3 9.29 19.53 -21.29
CA GLN A 3 8.94 20.55 -20.31
C GLN A 3 9.17 19.97 -18.92
N THR A 4 10.04 20.59 -18.15
CA THR A 4 10.28 20.18 -16.76
C THR A 4 9.12 20.63 -15.85
N VAL A 5 8.75 19.80 -14.90
CA VAL A 5 7.71 20.13 -13.90
C VAL A 5 8.14 21.36 -13.08
N PRO A 6 7.28 22.37 -12.87
CA PRO A 6 7.61 23.53 -12.03
C PRO A 6 8.00 23.09 -10.63
N ARG A 7 9.19 23.51 -10.17
CA ARG A 7 9.75 23.15 -8.85
C ARG A 7 8.81 23.50 -7.69
N THR A 8 8.09 24.60 -7.79
CA THR A 8 7.12 25.02 -6.77
C THR A 8 6.00 24.01 -6.56
N ARG A 9 5.47 23.39 -7.63
CA ARG A 9 4.42 22.36 -7.52
C ARG A 9 4.94 21.10 -6.86
N LEU A 10 6.15 20.66 -7.22
CA LEU A 10 6.78 19.50 -6.58
C LEU A 10 7.09 19.76 -5.10
N PHE A 11 7.47 20.98 -4.74
CA PHE A 11 7.73 21.34 -3.35
C PHE A 11 6.45 21.23 -2.49
N TRP A 12 5.31 21.71 -2.96
CA TRP A 12 4.04 21.59 -2.25
C TRP A 12 3.59 20.14 -2.09
N VAL A 13 3.74 19.33 -3.13
CA VAL A 13 3.43 17.88 -3.06
C VAL A 13 4.38 17.16 -2.12
N ALA A 14 5.67 17.45 -2.17
CA ALA A 14 6.66 16.87 -1.25
C ALA A 14 6.34 17.26 0.21
N GLY A 15 5.98 18.51 0.47
CA GLY A 15 5.52 18.99 1.77
C GLY A 15 4.28 18.26 2.26
N ALA A 16 3.31 18.01 1.37
CA ALA A 16 2.11 17.23 1.70
C ALA A 16 2.43 15.78 2.05
N TYR A 17 3.33 15.11 1.30
CA TYR A 17 3.80 13.76 1.67
C TYR A 17 4.54 13.74 3.02
N ALA A 18 5.39 14.75 3.28
CA ALA A 18 6.08 14.86 4.57
C ALA A 18 5.10 15.07 5.72
N ALA A 19 4.06 15.90 5.54
CA ALA A 19 3.01 16.08 6.53
C ALA A 19 2.22 14.79 6.79
N VAL A 20 1.81 14.07 5.74
CA VAL A 20 1.13 12.77 5.89
C VAL A 20 2.04 11.76 6.58
N ALA A 21 3.33 11.70 6.23
CA ALA A 21 4.28 10.80 6.88
C ALA A 21 4.43 11.12 8.39
N ALA A 22 4.51 12.40 8.75
CA ALA A 22 4.60 12.83 10.16
C ALA A 22 3.34 12.47 10.95
N VAL A 23 2.14 12.74 10.40
CA VAL A 23 0.86 12.39 11.02
C VAL A 23 0.73 10.86 11.15
N SER A 24 1.07 10.11 10.10
CA SER A 24 1.04 8.65 10.13
C SER A 24 1.97 8.08 11.19
N ALA A 25 3.20 8.59 11.27
CA ALA A 25 4.17 8.18 12.29
C ALA A 25 3.66 8.46 13.70
N ALA A 26 3.05 9.62 13.94
CA ALA A 26 2.47 9.97 15.24
C ALA A 26 1.32 9.03 15.63
N LEU A 27 0.41 8.74 14.69
CA LEU A 27 -0.73 7.83 14.92
C LEU A 27 -0.26 6.39 15.18
N ILE A 28 0.71 5.90 14.42
CA ILE A 28 1.29 4.56 14.62
C ILE A 28 2.01 4.48 15.96
N CYS A 29 2.76 5.53 16.34
CA CYS A 29 3.45 5.59 17.63
C CYS A 29 2.45 5.58 18.79
N GLU A 30 1.38 6.39 18.72
CA GLU A 30 0.32 6.42 19.72
C GLU A 30 -0.36 5.05 19.86
N ARG A 31 -0.67 4.41 18.72
CA ARG A 31 -1.26 3.08 18.68
C ARG A 31 -0.35 2.03 19.30
N TYR A 32 0.94 2.06 18.96
CA TYR A 32 1.94 1.19 19.57
C TYR A 32 2.04 1.39 21.08
N MET A 33 2.06 2.64 21.54
CA MET A 33 2.07 2.94 22.97
C MET A 33 0.82 2.46 23.71
N ALA A 34 -0.34 2.45 23.04
CA ALA A 34 -1.56 1.87 23.60
C ALA A 34 -1.43 0.36 23.81
N TYR A 35 -0.85 -0.38 22.86
CA TYR A 35 -0.54 -1.82 23.01
C TYR A 35 0.41 -2.08 24.19
N VAL A 36 1.44 -1.25 24.34
CA VAL A 36 2.42 -1.41 25.43
C VAL A 36 1.81 -1.10 26.82
N ARG A 37 0.89 -0.15 26.88
CA ARG A 37 0.24 0.25 28.15
C ARG A 37 -0.88 -0.70 28.59
N HIS A 38 -1.56 -1.34 27.66
CA HIS A 38 -2.74 -2.19 27.89
C HIS A 38 -2.60 -3.57 27.22
N PRO A 39 -1.56 -4.36 27.57
CA PRO A 39 -1.32 -5.63 26.90
C PRO A 39 -2.43 -6.67 27.17
N ASP A 40 -2.99 -6.68 28.38
CA ASP A 40 -4.07 -7.60 28.76
C ASP A 40 -5.37 -7.29 28.02
N ASP A 41 -5.71 -6.02 27.85
CA ASP A 41 -6.87 -5.58 27.06
C ASP A 41 -6.69 -5.93 25.58
N ALA A 42 -5.49 -5.74 25.05
CA ALA A 42 -5.18 -6.09 23.65
C ALA A 42 -5.30 -7.61 23.40
N ALA A 43 -4.91 -8.44 24.37
CA ALA A 43 -5.08 -9.88 24.30
C ALA A 43 -6.54 -10.30 24.45
N ALA A 44 -7.27 -9.74 25.42
CA ALA A 44 -8.67 -10.07 25.70
C ALA A 44 -9.62 -9.64 24.58
N TYR A 45 -9.35 -8.49 23.94
CA TYR A 45 -10.19 -7.91 22.88
C TYR A 45 -9.47 -7.84 21.53
N SER A 46 -8.69 -8.87 21.19
CA SER A 46 -7.80 -8.89 20.00
C SER A 46 -8.51 -8.56 18.69
N GLY A 47 -9.74 -9.02 18.48
CA GLY A 47 -10.53 -8.70 17.28
C GLY A 47 -10.89 -7.20 17.17
N MET A 48 -11.19 -6.55 18.31
CA MET A 48 -11.52 -5.14 18.36
C MET A 48 -10.28 -4.26 18.13
N TRP A 49 -9.13 -4.70 18.67
CA TRP A 49 -7.85 -4.06 18.43
C TRP A 49 -7.42 -4.17 16.97
N ALA A 50 -7.53 -5.38 16.38
CA ALA A 50 -7.24 -5.60 14.95
C ALA A 50 -8.17 -4.77 14.04
N GLY A 51 -9.45 -4.64 14.40
CA GLY A 51 -10.39 -3.75 13.71
C GLY A 51 -9.95 -2.28 13.76
N GLY A 52 -9.47 -1.80 14.90
CA GLY A 52 -8.90 -0.46 15.05
C GLY A 52 -7.66 -0.23 14.18
N ASP A 53 -6.79 -1.22 14.09
CA ASP A 53 -5.60 -1.16 13.23
C ASP A 53 -5.96 -1.10 11.74
N LEU A 54 -6.97 -1.87 11.32
CA LEU A 54 -7.47 -1.81 9.95
C LEU A 54 -8.06 -0.42 9.60
N VAL A 55 -8.82 0.17 10.53
CA VAL A 55 -9.35 1.54 10.34
C VAL A 55 -8.23 2.55 10.22
N LEU A 56 -7.19 2.44 11.07
CA LEU A 56 -6.02 3.30 11.00
C LEU A 56 -5.27 3.16 9.67
N GLU A 57 -5.10 1.93 9.19
CA GLU A 57 -4.47 1.66 7.89
C GLU A 57 -5.26 2.28 6.73
N VAL A 58 -6.58 2.11 6.71
CA VAL A 58 -7.46 2.72 5.69
C VAL A 58 -7.38 4.24 5.74
N PHE A 59 -7.30 4.83 6.92
CA PHE A 59 -7.17 6.28 7.09
C PHE A 59 -5.83 6.79 6.54
N ILE A 60 -4.72 6.17 6.89
CA ILE A 60 -3.37 6.52 6.39
C ILE A 60 -3.31 6.36 4.87
N ALA A 61 -3.81 5.24 4.34
CA ALA A 61 -3.83 4.99 2.91
C ALA A 61 -4.73 6.01 2.18
N GLY A 62 -5.86 6.40 2.77
CA GLY A 62 -6.72 7.46 2.24
C GLY A 62 -6.00 8.79 2.13
N MET A 63 -5.25 9.21 3.16
CA MET A 63 -4.43 10.43 3.11
C MET A 63 -3.37 10.34 2.01
N LEU A 64 -2.69 9.20 1.86
CA LEU A 64 -1.70 8.99 0.81
C LEU A 64 -2.33 9.03 -0.59
N LEU A 65 -3.53 8.46 -0.76
CA LEU A 65 -4.28 8.53 -2.02
C LEU A 65 -4.61 9.97 -2.42
N VAL A 66 -5.04 10.80 -1.47
CA VAL A 66 -5.34 12.22 -1.71
C VAL A 66 -4.08 12.97 -2.18
N VAL A 67 -2.95 12.79 -1.49
CA VAL A 67 -1.69 13.43 -1.89
C VAL A 67 -1.22 12.91 -3.24
N SER A 68 -1.34 11.60 -3.50
CA SER A 68 -1.00 11.00 -4.78
C SER A 68 -1.88 11.52 -5.92
N PHE A 69 -3.15 11.81 -5.66
CA PHE A 69 -4.04 12.47 -6.62
C PHE A 69 -3.53 13.85 -7.02
N PHE A 70 -3.13 14.69 -6.05
CA PHE A 70 -2.53 15.99 -6.35
C PHE A 70 -1.20 15.87 -7.10
N LEU A 71 -0.36 14.87 -6.76
CA LEU A 71 0.85 14.57 -7.52
C LEU A 71 0.51 14.26 -8.97
N MET A 72 -0.46 13.37 -9.21
CA MET A 72 -0.89 13.02 -10.58
C MET A 72 -1.34 14.26 -11.38
N ILE A 73 -2.14 15.14 -10.77
CA ILE A 73 -2.56 16.41 -11.39
C ILE A 73 -1.34 17.30 -11.70
N ALA A 74 -0.33 17.30 -10.84
CA ALA A 74 0.86 18.11 -11.04
C ALA A 74 1.72 17.62 -12.22
N ILE A 75 1.79 16.29 -12.43
CA ILE A 75 2.74 15.65 -13.36
C ILE A 75 2.09 15.12 -14.65
N PHE A 76 0.75 15.03 -14.79
CA PHE A 76 0.07 14.35 -15.89
C PHE A 76 0.39 14.89 -17.30
N LYS A 77 0.87 16.13 -17.39
CA LYS A 77 1.29 16.78 -18.63
C LYS A 77 2.75 16.48 -19.03
N TYR A 78 3.54 15.90 -18.12
CA TYR A 78 4.99 15.73 -18.27
C TYR A 78 5.31 14.25 -18.41
N GLU A 79 5.64 13.78 -19.64
CA GLU A 79 5.84 12.37 -19.92
C GLU A 79 6.95 11.75 -19.06
N THR A 80 8.10 12.42 -18.95
CA THR A 80 9.25 11.91 -18.19
C THR A 80 8.93 11.74 -16.71
N ALA A 81 8.30 12.75 -16.09
CA ALA A 81 7.90 12.71 -14.70
C ALA A 81 6.86 11.62 -14.44
N TYR A 82 5.85 11.53 -15.32
CA TYR A 82 4.81 10.50 -15.20
C TYR A 82 5.35 9.09 -15.43
N THR A 83 6.31 8.93 -16.34
CA THR A 83 7.00 7.65 -16.56
C THR A 83 7.79 7.22 -15.33
N THR A 84 8.51 8.15 -14.70
CA THR A 84 9.24 7.89 -13.45
C THR A 84 8.28 7.49 -12.32
N TYR A 85 7.19 8.23 -12.16
CA TYR A 85 6.13 7.88 -11.21
C TYR A 85 5.55 6.48 -11.47
N SER A 86 5.24 6.14 -12.73
CA SER A 86 4.74 4.81 -13.08
C SER A 86 5.74 3.69 -12.79
N ARG A 87 7.06 3.94 -12.91
CA ARG A 87 8.10 2.98 -12.49
C ARG A 87 8.07 2.73 -10.99
N ILE A 88 7.90 3.79 -10.20
CA ILE A 88 7.75 3.68 -8.73
C ILE A 88 6.51 2.86 -8.39
N LEU A 89 5.39 3.07 -9.08
CA LEU A 89 4.17 2.28 -8.87
C LEU A 89 4.38 0.79 -9.19
N VAL A 90 5.11 0.46 -10.27
CA VAL A 90 5.47 -0.94 -10.58
C VAL A 90 6.34 -1.53 -9.46
N ALA A 91 7.37 -0.80 -9.00
CA ALA A 91 8.22 -1.26 -7.91
C ALA A 91 7.42 -1.48 -6.61
N LEU A 92 6.49 -0.57 -6.30
CA LEU A 92 5.57 -0.72 -5.16
C LEU A 92 4.68 -1.97 -5.32
N SER A 93 4.10 -2.20 -6.50
CA SER A 93 3.26 -3.38 -6.74
C SER A 93 4.03 -4.70 -6.62
N LEU A 94 5.33 -4.73 -6.96
CA LEU A 94 6.19 -5.90 -6.77
C LEU A 94 6.40 -6.26 -5.30
N THR A 95 6.18 -5.34 -4.37
CA THR A 95 6.26 -5.65 -2.94
C THR A 95 5.12 -6.54 -2.46
N ALA A 96 3.97 -6.58 -3.16
CA ALA A 96 2.84 -7.43 -2.78
C ALA A 96 3.13 -8.93 -2.97
N PRO A 97 3.56 -9.42 -4.15
CA PRO A 97 3.94 -10.82 -4.30
C PRO A 97 5.15 -11.19 -3.45
N ALA A 98 6.10 -10.25 -3.22
CA ALA A 98 7.20 -10.48 -2.29
C ALA A 98 6.71 -10.68 -0.85
N ALA A 99 5.75 -9.89 -0.38
CA ALA A 99 5.15 -10.04 0.95
C ALA A 99 4.42 -11.40 1.08
N VAL A 100 3.64 -11.80 0.07
CA VAL A 100 2.98 -13.13 0.05
C VAL A 100 4.01 -14.27 0.09
N GLY A 101 5.08 -14.15 -0.71
CA GLY A 101 6.17 -15.14 -0.69
C GLY A 101 6.89 -15.23 0.65
N LEU A 102 7.14 -14.11 1.32
CA LEU A 102 7.74 -14.08 2.65
C LEU A 102 6.82 -14.69 3.71
N MET A 103 5.51 -14.45 3.63
CA MET A 103 4.53 -15.05 4.55
C MET A 103 4.42 -16.59 4.40
N ALA A 104 4.77 -17.14 3.24
CA ALA A 104 4.83 -18.58 3.02
C ALA A 104 6.00 -19.24 3.78
N ILE A 105 6.99 -18.48 4.25
CA ILE A 105 8.09 -18.96 5.08
C ILE A 105 7.60 -19.11 6.53
N PRO A 106 7.63 -20.33 7.15
CA PRO A 106 7.09 -20.54 8.50
C PRO A 106 7.68 -19.62 9.57
N ALA A 107 8.97 -19.29 9.46
CA ALA A 107 9.65 -18.38 10.37
C ALA A 107 9.10 -16.92 10.32
N VAL A 108 8.42 -16.54 9.24
CA VAL A 108 7.84 -15.20 9.07
C VAL A 108 6.32 -15.25 9.28
N GLY A 109 5.63 -16.19 8.65
CA GLY A 109 4.17 -16.25 8.65
C GLY A 109 3.55 -16.75 9.94
N GLN A 110 4.27 -17.62 10.70
CA GLN A 110 3.79 -18.20 11.96
C GLN A 110 4.39 -17.53 13.20
N SER A 111 5.40 -16.68 13.04
CA SER A 111 6.01 -15.95 14.16
C SER A 111 5.33 -14.59 14.34
N ASN A 112 5.17 -14.13 15.59
CA ASN A 112 4.78 -12.75 15.92
C ASN A 112 5.93 -11.77 15.58
N SER A 113 6.50 -11.91 14.38
CA SER A 113 7.61 -11.08 13.93
C SER A 113 7.10 -9.77 13.31
N LEU A 114 7.83 -8.70 13.54
CA LEU A 114 7.55 -7.40 12.91
C LEU A 114 7.46 -7.52 11.38
N LEU A 115 8.29 -8.39 10.79
CA LEU A 115 8.30 -8.65 9.35
C LEU A 115 7.00 -9.34 8.89
N GLY A 116 6.48 -10.30 9.66
CA GLY A 116 5.21 -10.97 9.39
C GLY A 116 4.04 -9.98 9.38
N TYR A 117 3.98 -9.11 10.40
CA TYR A 117 2.98 -8.04 10.45
C TYR A 117 3.11 -7.07 9.28
N ALA A 118 4.33 -6.62 8.95
CA ALA A 118 4.54 -5.72 7.80
C ALA A 118 4.09 -6.35 6.48
N CYS A 119 4.34 -7.65 6.26
CA CYS A 119 3.86 -8.37 5.10
C CYS A 119 2.32 -8.47 5.08
N LEU A 120 1.69 -8.77 6.21
CA LEU A 120 0.24 -8.83 6.34
C LEU A 120 -0.41 -7.48 5.98
N TYR A 121 0.03 -6.39 6.60
CA TYR A 121 -0.49 -5.05 6.31
C TYR A 121 -0.24 -4.65 4.85
N ARG A 122 0.92 -5.01 4.28
CA ARG A 122 1.18 -4.75 2.85
C ARG A 122 0.14 -5.43 1.95
N VAL A 123 -0.27 -6.64 2.27
CA VAL A 123 -1.28 -7.38 1.49
C VAL A 123 -2.69 -6.85 1.74
N LEU A 124 -3.03 -6.51 2.98
CA LEU A 124 -4.32 -5.89 3.31
C LEU A 124 -4.50 -4.53 2.64
N ALA A 125 -3.42 -3.78 2.41
CA ALA A 125 -3.44 -2.52 1.68
C ALA A 125 -3.70 -2.68 0.16
N SER A 126 -3.62 -3.89 -0.41
CA SER A 126 -3.75 -4.12 -1.86
C SER A 126 -5.02 -3.55 -2.49
N PRO A 127 -6.23 -3.60 -1.89
CA PRO A 127 -7.41 -2.97 -2.47
C PRO A 127 -7.26 -1.44 -2.61
N LEU A 128 -6.63 -0.78 -1.64
CA LEU A 128 -6.39 0.67 -1.67
C LEU A 128 -5.30 1.04 -2.70
N VAL A 129 -4.27 0.21 -2.81
CA VAL A 129 -3.24 0.33 -3.86
C VAL A 129 -3.87 0.17 -5.24
N LEU A 130 -4.77 -0.80 -5.45
CA LEU A 130 -5.51 -0.98 -6.69
C LEU A 130 -6.35 0.25 -7.06
N LEU A 131 -7.01 0.88 -6.09
CA LEU A 131 -7.73 2.14 -6.31
C LEU A 131 -6.77 3.25 -6.78
N GLY A 132 -5.64 3.43 -6.12
CA GLY A 132 -4.62 4.41 -6.50
C GLY A 132 -4.04 4.16 -7.90
N LEU A 133 -3.78 2.90 -8.24
CA LEU A 133 -3.32 2.49 -9.55
C LEU A 133 -4.40 2.73 -10.63
N GLY A 134 -5.67 2.44 -10.33
CA GLY A 134 -6.81 2.72 -11.20
C GLY A 134 -6.92 4.21 -11.51
N MET A 135 -6.83 5.05 -10.48
CA MET A 135 -6.77 6.50 -10.66
C MET A 135 -5.58 6.94 -11.51
N SER A 136 -4.37 6.43 -11.21
CA SER A 136 -3.17 6.72 -12.02
C SER A 136 -3.36 6.31 -13.48
N ARG A 137 -4.03 5.19 -13.72
CA ARG A 137 -4.33 4.72 -15.09
C ARG A 137 -5.27 5.67 -15.86
N LEU A 138 -6.24 6.28 -15.18
CA LEU A 138 -7.16 7.25 -15.78
C LEU A 138 -6.42 8.55 -16.18
N PHE A 139 -5.47 9.00 -15.38
CA PHE A 139 -4.66 10.19 -15.66
C PHE A 139 -3.52 9.94 -16.66
N ALA A 140 -3.15 8.69 -16.94
CA ALA A 140 -2.07 8.34 -17.85
C ALA A 140 -2.43 8.67 -19.32
N ARG A 141 -1.90 9.77 -19.84
CA ARG A 141 -2.11 10.21 -21.24
C ARG A 141 -1.17 9.52 -22.23
N PHE A 142 0.06 9.24 -21.80
CA PHE A 142 1.12 8.72 -22.66
C PHE A 142 1.10 7.18 -22.69
N PRO A 143 1.45 6.56 -23.84
CA PRO A 143 1.36 5.10 -23.99
C PRO A 143 2.32 4.34 -23.08
N LYS A 144 3.52 4.88 -22.82
CA LYS A 144 4.55 4.22 -22.01
C LYS A 144 4.16 4.14 -20.53
N PRO A 145 3.82 5.25 -19.83
CA PRO A 145 3.33 5.17 -18.44
C PRO A 145 2.03 4.36 -18.33
N LYS A 146 1.15 4.44 -19.32
CA LYS A 146 -0.09 3.67 -19.38
C LYS A 146 0.15 2.16 -19.34
N ARG A 147 1.12 1.67 -20.11
CA ARG A 147 1.54 0.25 -20.07
C ARG A 147 2.12 -0.14 -18.72
N MET A 148 2.99 0.70 -18.14
CA MET A 148 3.58 0.45 -16.84
C MET A 148 2.54 0.37 -15.73
N THR A 149 1.58 1.30 -15.69
CA THR A 149 0.48 1.27 -14.71
C THR A 149 -0.41 0.04 -14.90
N ASN A 150 -0.63 -0.43 -16.14
CA ASN A 150 -1.35 -1.68 -16.38
C ASN A 150 -0.60 -2.89 -15.83
N TYR A 151 0.74 -2.95 -15.97
CA TYR A 151 1.53 -4.02 -15.35
C TYR A 151 1.42 -3.98 -13.82
N ALA A 152 1.51 -2.79 -13.21
CA ALA A 152 1.33 -2.63 -11.77
C ALA A 152 -0.05 -3.11 -11.31
N LEU A 153 -1.13 -2.73 -12.02
CA LEU A 153 -2.49 -3.20 -11.77
C LEU A 153 -2.60 -4.72 -11.85
N LEU A 154 -2.01 -5.31 -12.89
CA LEU A 154 -2.07 -6.76 -13.11
C LEU A 154 -1.32 -7.52 -12.01
N ILE A 155 -0.13 -7.06 -11.63
CA ILE A 155 0.65 -7.65 -10.53
C ILE A 155 -0.15 -7.62 -9.22
N GLU A 156 -0.70 -6.46 -8.87
CA GLU A 156 -1.43 -6.27 -7.62
C GLU A 156 -2.73 -7.10 -7.60
N ALA A 157 -3.49 -7.09 -8.72
CA ALA A 157 -4.72 -7.86 -8.85
C ALA A 157 -4.48 -9.38 -8.79
N LEU A 158 -3.45 -9.88 -9.49
CA LEU A 158 -3.09 -11.30 -9.43
C LEU A 158 -2.64 -11.71 -8.02
N THR A 159 -1.88 -10.86 -7.33
CA THR A 159 -1.45 -11.13 -5.96
C THR A 159 -2.63 -11.20 -5.01
N LEU A 160 -3.58 -10.26 -5.13
CA LEU A 160 -4.80 -10.28 -4.31
C LEU A 160 -5.65 -11.53 -4.59
N VAL A 161 -5.84 -11.90 -5.85
CA VAL A 161 -6.57 -13.11 -6.23
C VAL A 161 -5.87 -14.36 -5.67
N LEU A 162 -4.55 -14.45 -5.82
CA LEU A 162 -3.77 -15.57 -5.30
C LEU A 162 -3.91 -15.69 -3.77
N MET A 163 -3.85 -14.58 -3.05
CA MET A 163 -4.06 -14.57 -1.60
C MET A 163 -5.46 -15.04 -1.21
N VAL A 164 -6.50 -14.53 -1.89
CA VAL A 164 -7.88 -14.96 -1.65
C VAL A 164 -8.02 -16.46 -1.91
N LEU A 165 -7.47 -16.97 -3.00
CA LEU A 165 -7.47 -18.41 -3.30
C LEU A 165 -6.74 -19.21 -2.21
N MET A 166 -5.59 -18.75 -1.71
CA MET A 166 -4.87 -19.39 -0.64
C MET A 166 -5.65 -19.44 0.68
N LEU A 167 -6.52 -18.47 0.95
CA LEU A 167 -7.40 -18.48 2.13
C LEU A 167 -8.54 -19.48 2.01
N PHE A 168 -9.02 -19.77 0.80
CA PHE A 168 -10.14 -20.70 0.59
C PHE A 168 -9.70 -22.14 0.29
N LEU A 169 -8.54 -22.38 -0.33
CA LEU A 169 -8.06 -23.72 -0.69
C LEU A 169 -7.67 -24.63 0.51
N PRO A 170 -7.07 -24.16 1.62
CA PRO A 170 -6.68 -25.05 2.72
C PRO A 170 -7.86 -25.74 3.43
N PHE A 171 -9.07 -25.21 3.34
CA PHE A 171 -10.22 -25.82 3.97
C PHE A 171 -10.66 -27.15 3.33
N HIS A 172 -10.14 -27.50 2.14
CA HIS A 172 -10.51 -28.72 1.43
C HIS A 172 -9.49 -29.88 1.59
N PHE A 173 -8.27 -29.60 2.06
CA PHE A 173 -7.22 -30.62 2.17
C PHE A 173 -7.09 -31.29 3.55
N HIS A 174 -7.82 -30.82 4.57
CA HIS A 174 -7.79 -31.41 5.92
C HIS A 174 -8.91 -32.41 6.19
N HIS A 175 -9.76 -32.74 5.22
CA HIS A 175 -10.87 -33.69 5.35
C HIS A 175 -10.79 -34.86 4.36
N ALA A 176 -9.64 -35.12 3.73
CA ALA A 176 -9.34 -36.32 2.94
C ALA A 176 -8.18 -37.11 3.63
#